data_af69cbab10109851b87a2c2f6c2823da
#
_entry.id   af69cbab10109851b87a2c2f6c2823da
#
_cell.length_a   1.000
_cell.length_b   1.000
_cell.length_c   1.000
_cell.angle_alpha   90.00
_cell.angle_beta   90.00
_cell.angle_gamma   90.00
#
_symmetry.space_group_name_H-M   'P 1'
#
loop_
_entity.id
_entity.type
_entity.pdbx_description
1 polymer ?
#
loop_
_entity_poly.entity_id
_entity_poly.type
_entity_poly.pdbx_seq_one_letter_code
_entity_poly.pdbx_strand_id
1 'polypeptide(L)'
;MEQISVIAAGVCEQQNMDFDAQMKELCSLAEACGLCVAETFTQKLSSRNPASYFGAGRLLELKERLEELDVHDVILLHECTPAQLRTMERTLGAQVSDRTLLILKIFA
;
A
#
# COMPACT_ATOMS: atom_id res chain seq x y z
N MET A 1 22.37 -9.38 3.68
CA MET A 1 21.00 -9.63 3.13
C MET A 1 20.40 -8.33 2.67
N GLU A 2 19.92 -8.29 1.45
CA GLU A 2 19.27 -7.10 0.92
C GLU A 2 17.89 -6.95 1.54
N GLN A 3 17.56 -5.74 1.95
CA GLN A 3 16.21 -5.44 2.40
C GLN A 3 15.27 -5.33 1.20
N ILE A 4 14.06 -5.83 1.36
CA ILE A 4 13.01 -5.65 0.36
C ILE A 4 12.47 -4.23 0.52
N SER A 5 12.46 -3.47 -0.56
CA SER A 5 11.88 -2.13 -0.59
C SER A 5 10.40 -2.21 -0.93
N VAL A 6 9.60 -1.39 -0.28
CA VAL A 6 8.15 -1.32 -0.48
C VAL A 6 7.70 0.13 -0.61
N ILE A 7 6.55 0.34 -1.24
CA ILE A 7 5.80 1.59 -1.13
C ILE A 7 4.66 1.36 -0.14
N ALA A 8 4.58 2.23 0.87
CA ALA A 8 3.47 2.24 1.80
C ALA A 8 2.38 3.17 1.25
N ALA A 9 1.19 2.63 1.02
CA ALA A 9 0.14 3.36 0.31
C ALA A 9 -1.16 3.40 1.09
N GLY A 10 -1.90 4.48 0.95
CA GLY A 10 -3.18 4.61 1.64
C GLY A 10 -4.10 5.64 1.00
N VAL A 11 -5.40 5.41 1.14
CA VAL A 11 -6.44 6.36 0.75
C VAL A 11 -6.90 7.11 2.00
N CYS A 12 -6.80 8.43 1.96
CA CYS A 12 -7.32 9.30 3.02
C CYS A 12 -8.77 9.61 2.72
N GLU A 13 -9.68 8.96 3.43
CA GLU A 13 -11.11 9.22 3.29
C GLU A 13 -11.50 10.50 4.01
N GLN A 14 -12.56 11.13 3.56
CA GLN A 14 -12.95 12.48 3.97
C GLN A 14 -13.06 12.67 5.49
N GLN A 15 -13.46 11.64 6.22
CA GLN A 15 -13.67 11.74 7.66
C GLN A 15 -12.51 11.19 8.51
N ASN A 16 -11.42 10.77 7.88
CA ASN A 16 -10.30 10.20 8.61
C ASN A 16 -9.34 11.30 9.10
N MET A 17 -9.47 11.69 10.36
CA MET A 17 -8.64 12.71 10.99
C MET A 17 -7.27 12.20 11.42
N ASP A 18 -7.09 10.89 11.48
CA ASP A 18 -5.87 10.26 12.00
C ASP A 18 -4.99 9.65 10.90
N PHE A 19 -5.26 10.01 9.65
CA PHE A 19 -4.61 9.36 8.51
C PHE A 19 -3.07 9.43 8.56
N ASP A 20 -2.51 10.61 8.86
CA ASP A 20 -1.06 10.77 8.90
C ASP A 20 -0.42 9.89 9.98
N ALA A 21 -1.05 9.81 11.16
CA ALA A 21 -0.58 8.96 12.24
C ALA A 21 -0.66 7.49 11.85
N GLN A 22 -1.74 7.10 11.17
CA GLN A 22 -1.92 5.72 10.69
C GLN A 22 -0.87 5.35 9.64
N MET A 23 -0.54 6.27 8.73
CA MET A 23 0.51 6.03 7.74
C MET A 23 1.89 5.88 8.39
N LYS A 24 2.19 6.68 9.40
CA LYS A 24 3.43 6.56 10.16
C LYS A 24 3.51 5.20 10.86
N GLU A 25 2.41 4.76 11.45
CA GLU A 25 2.32 3.46 12.10
C GLU A 25 2.55 2.33 11.10
N LEU A 26 1.96 2.42 9.89
CA LEU A 26 2.16 1.45 8.84
C LEU A 26 3.64 1.35 8.44
N CYS A 27 4.30 2.50 8.27
CA CYS A 27 5.72 2.53 7.93
C CYS A 27 6.57 1.90 9.04
N SER A 28 6.26 2.21 10.30
CA SER A 28 6.96 1.63 11.45
C SER A 28 6.78 0.11 11.51
N LEU A 29 5.58 -0.35 11.23
CA LEU A 29 5.28 -1.79 11.20
C LEU A 29 6.07 -2.48 10.08
N ALA A 30 6.14 -1.87 8.90
CA ALA A 30 6.91 -2.42 7.78
C ALA A 30 8.39 -2.51 8.14
N GLU A 31 8.95 -1.47 8.76
CA GLU A 31 10.34 -1.47 9.20
C GLU A 31 10.61 -2.54 10.25
N ALA A 32 9.66 -2.75 11.17
CA ALA A 32 9.76 -3.81 12.17
C ALA A 32 9.76 -5.20 11.53
N CYS A 33 9.19 -5.34 10.34
CA CYS A 33 9.22 -6.59 9.55
C CYS A 33 10.52 -6.76 8.75
N GLY A 34 11.43 -5.80 8.83
CA GLY A 34 12.67 -5.83 8.05
C GLY A 34 12.52 -5.27 6.64
N LEU A 35 11.43 -4.58 6.36
CA LEU A 35 11.22 -3.94 5.05
C LEU A 35 11.76 -2.51 5.05
N CYS A 36 12.13 -2.04 3.87
CA CYS A 36 12.54 -0.65 3.67
C CYS A 36 11.42 0.10 2.97
N VAL A 37 10.85 1.10 3.62
CA VAL A 37 9.81 1.94 2.99
C VAL A 37 10.50 2.98 2.11
N ALA A 38 10.47 2.73 0.81
CA ALA A 38 11.13 3.62 -0.16
C ALA A 38 10.36 4.93 -0.31
N GLU A 39 9.04 4.89 -0.23
CA GLU A 39 8.19 6.05 -0.40
C GLU A 39 6.79 5.77 0.14
N THR A 40 6.08 6.83 0.50
CA THR A 40 4.66 6.73 0.81
C THR A 40 3.86 7.27 -0.38
N PHE A 41 2.69 6.68 -0.62
CA PHE A 41 1.84 7.04 -1.75
C PHE A 41 0.39 7.15 -1.26
N THR A 42 -0.23 8.32 -1.42
CA THR A 42 -1.53 8.58 -0.83
C THR A 42 -2.47 9.23 -1.84
N GLN A 43 -3.77 9.09 -1.60
CA GLN A 43 -4.80 9.77 -2.35
C GLN A 43 -5.92 10.17 -1.41
N LYS A 44 -6.46 11.37 -1.59
CA LYS A 44 -7.67 11.81 -0.88
C LYS A 44 -8.89 11.46 -1.73
N LEU A 45 -9.81 10.72 -1.14
CA LEU A 45 -11.09 10.36 -1.77
C LEU A 45 -12.20 10.54 -0.74
N SER A 46 -13.42 10.77 -1.20
CA SER A 46 -14.58 10.75 -0.29
C SER A 46 -14.78 9.35 0.31
N SER A 47 -14.56 8.32 -0.50
CA SER A 47 -14.53 6.93 -0.06
C SER A 47 -13.63 6.12 -0.98
N ARG A 48 -13.13 4.99 -0.47
CA ARG A 48 -12.28 4.08 -1.25
C ARG A 48 -13.03 3.50 -2.44
N ASN A 49 -12.33 3.29 -3.55
CA ASN A 49 -12.91 2.63 -4.70
C ASN A 49 -13.17 1.15 -4.35
N PRO A 50 -14.41 0.65 -4.49
CA PRO A 50 -14.72 -0.74 -4.10
C PRO A 50 -14.05 -1.79 -4.97
N ALA A 51 -13.62 -1.45 -6.18
CA ALA A 51 -12.98 -2.41 -7.08
C ALA A 51 -11.45 -2.39 -6.96
N SER A 52 -10.84 -1.23 -6.80
CA SER A 52 -9.39 -1.04 -6.92
C SER A 52 -8.75 -0.26 -5.78
N TYR A 53 -9.49 0.05 -4.73
CA TYR A 53 -9.02 0.82 -3.58
C TYR A 53 -8.67 2.28 -3.93
N PHE A 54 -7.76 2.52 -4.87
CA PHE A 54 -7.46 3.84 -5.42
C PHE A 54 -8.36 4.16 -6.61
N GLY A 55 -8.48 5.44 -6.94
CA GLY A 55 -9.03 5.85 -8.23
C GLY A 55 -8.14 5.33 -9.37
N ALA A 56 -8.75 5.06 -10.54
CA ALA A 56 -8.05 4.44 -11.66
C ALA A 56 -6.81 5.21 -12.12
N GLY A 57 -6.92 6.54 -12.22
CA GLY A 57 -5.78 7.38 -12.63
C GLY A 57 -4.65 7.36 -11.63
N ARG A 58 -5.00 7.40 -10.34
CA ARG A 58 -4.00 7.38 -9.26
C ARG A 58 -3.30 6.02 -9.19
N LEU A 59 -4.02 4.95 -9.48
CA LEU A 59 -3.44 3.62 -9.52
C LEU A 59 -2.36 3.51 -10.61
N LEU A 60 -2.60 4.12 -11.77
CA LEU A 60 -1.61 4.17 -12.85
C LEU A 60 -0.38 5.00 -12.46
N GLU A 61 -0.57 6.08 -11.70
CA GLU A 61 0.55 6.86 -11.17
C GLU A 61 1.38 6.02 -10.19
N LEU A 62 0.73 5.20 -9.38
CA LEU A 62 1.44 4.28 -8.48
C LEU A 62 2.26 3.27 -9.28
N LYS A 63 1.72 2.75 -10.37
CA LYS A 63 2.45 1.84 -11.26
C LYS A 63 3.72 2.51 -11.80
N GLU A 64 3.60 3.73 -12.28
CA GLU A 64 4.75 4.50 -12.78
C GLU A 64 5.80 4.70 -11.69
N ARG A 65 5.35 5.00 -10.47
CA ARG A 65 6.26 5.24 -9.37
C ARG A 65 7.00 3.97 -8.95
N LEU A 66 6.32 2.83 -8.97
CA LEU A 66 6.94 1.53 -8.71
C LEU A 66 8.04 1.23 -9.74
N GLU A 67 7.75 1.51 -11.00
CA GLU A 67 8.72 1.30 -12.08
C GLU A 67 9.94 2.21 -11.92
N GLU A 68 9.72 3.50 -11.62
CA GLU A 68 10.81 4.47 -11.43
C GLU A 68 11.73 4.09 -10.27
N LEU A 69 11.18 3.58 -9.19
CA LEU A 69 11.93 3.21 -8.00
C LEU A 69 12.46 1.77 -8.04
N ASP A 70 12.06 1.00 -9.05
CA ASP A 70 12.34 -0.44 -9.14
C ASP A 70 11.88 -1.18 -7.87
N VAL A 71 10.67 -0.87 -7.43
CA VAL A 71 10.03 -1.48 -6.26
C VAL A 71 8.90 -2.38 -6.74
N HIS A 72 8.78 -3.57 -6.14
CA HIS A 72 7.87 -4.62 -6.59
C HIS A 72 6.83 -5.00 -5.54
N ASP A 73 6.78 -4.28 -4.42
CA ASP A 73 5.88 -4.59 -3.32
C ASP A 73 5.20 -3.33 -2.80
N VAL A 74 3.90 -3.42 -2.60
CA VAL A 74 3.08 -2.35 -2.03
C VAL A 74 2.41 -2.87 -0.77
N ILE A 75 2.43 -2.08 0.30
CA ILE A 75 1.66 -2.37 1.51
C ILE A 75 0.58 -1.30 1.67
N LEU A 76 -0.63 -1.73 1.95
CA LEU A 76 -1.79 -0.85 2.06
C LEU A 76 -2.18 -0.60 3.51
N LEU A 77 -2.64 0.60 3.78
CA LEU A 77 -3.11 0.99 5.11
C LEU A 77 -4.36 0.22 5.52
N HIS A 78 -5.29 0.01 4.59
CA HIS A 78 -6.58 -0.60 4.87
C HIS A 78 -6.63 -2.05 4.42
N GLU A 79 -7.43 -2.85 5.11
CA GLU A 79 -7.75 -4.20 4.67
C GLU A 79 -8.51 -4.14 3.35
N CYS A 80 -8.13 -5.03 2.44
CA CYS A 80 -8.78 -5.15 1.14
C CYS A 80 -9.22 -6.58 0.90
N THR A 81 -10.28 -6.74 0.11
CA THR A 81 -10.74 -8.07 -0.27
C THR A 81 -9.73 -8.72 -1.20
N PRO A 82 -9.70 -10.07 -1.28
CA PRO A 82 -8.85 -10.75 -2.26
C PRO A 82 -9.07 -10.27 -3.70
N ALA A 83 -10.31 -9.92 -4.06
CA ALA A 83 -10.63 -9.40 -5.38
C ALA A 83 -9.98 -8.03 -5.63
N GLN A 84 -10.02 -7.14 -4.63
CA GLN A 84 -9.36 -5.83 -4.71
C GLN A 84 -7.84 -5.98 -4.85
N LEU A 85 -7.24 -6.85 -4.04
CA LEU A 85 -5.80 -7.11 -4.10
C LEU A 85 -5.37 -7.64 -5.46
N ARG A 86 -6.13 -8.60 -6.02
CA ARG A 86 -5.84 -9.15 -7.34
C ARG A 86 -5.95 -8.10 -8.45
N THR A 87 -6.97 -7.24 -8.37
CA THR A 87 -7.16 -6.16 -9.34
C THR A 87 -5.96 -5.21 -9.32
N MET A 88 -5.52 -4.80 -8.13
CA MET A 88 -4.36 -3.94 -7.99
C MET A 88 -3.09 -4.62 -8.47
N GLU A 89 -2.86 -5.86 -8.08
CA GLU A 89 -1.66 -6.61 -8.50
C GLU A 89 -1.59 -6.75 -10.01
N ARG A 90 -2.72 -7.01 -10.65
CA ARG A 90 -2.79 -7.14 -12.11
C ARG A 90 -2.46 -5.81 -12.80
N THR A 91 -2.99 -4.72 -12.29
CA THR A 91 -2.74 -3.39 -12.84
C THR A 91 -1.32 -2.92 -12.60
N LEU A 92 -0.80 -3.14 -11.39
CA LEU A 92 0.50 -2.62 -10.96
C LEU A 92 1.68 -3.49 -11.40
N GLY A 93 1.45 -4.77 -11.65
CA GLY A 93 2.54 -5.71 -11.89
C GLY A 93 3.43 -5.89 -10.68
N ALA A 94 2.87 -5.77 -9.48
CA ALA A 94 3.59 -5.84 -8.22
C ALA A 94 2.78 -6.62 -7.20
N GLN A 95 3.41 -7.12 -6.15
CA GLN A 95 2.71 -7.74 -5.04
C GLN A 95 2.06 -6.66 -4.18
N VAL A 96 0.81 -6.90 -3.78
CA VAL A 96 0.07 -5.98 -2.92
C VAL A 96 -0.36 -6.72 -1.67
N SER A 97 0.02 -6.21 -0.52
CA SER A 97 -0.36 -6.74 0.78
C SER A 97 -1.05 -5.65 1.57
N ASP A 98 -2.02 -6.02 2.38
CA ASP A 98 -2.60 -5.08 3.32
C ASP A 98 -1.94 -5.27 4.71
N ARG A 99 -2.36 -4.44 5.66
CA ARG A 99 -1.83 -4.46 7.01
C ARG A 99 -1.97 -5.83 7.68
N THR A 100 -3.10 -6.50 7.47
CA THR A 100 -3.37 -7.81 8.06
C THR A 100 -2.41 -8.86 7.52
N LEU A 101 -2.20 -8.91 6.20
CA LEU A 101 -1.26 -9.82 5.58
C LEU A 101 0.17 -9.57 6.05
N LEU A 102 0.53 -8.31 6.24
CA LEU A 102 1.85 -7.95 6.74
C LEU A 102 2.07 -8.49 8.16
N ILE A 103 1.09 -8.32 9.04
CA ILE A 103 1.15 -8.83 10.41
C ILE A 103 1.27 -10.35 10.40
N LEU A 104 0.51 -11.04 9.57
CA LEU A 104 0.58 -12.49 9.45
C LEU A 104 1.96 -12.97 9.01
N LYS A 105 2.62 -12.24 8.14
CA LYS A 105 3.99 -12.58 7.70
C LYS A 105 5.02 -12.45 8.81
N ILE A 106 4.80 -11.57 9.78
CA ILE A 106 5.71 -11.41 10.92
C ILE A 106 5.67 -12.64 11.83
N PHE A 107 4.50 -13.23 12.00
CA PHE A 107 4.28 -14.32 12.93
C PHE A 107 4.29 -15.70 12.26
N ALA A 108 4.56 -15.75 10.99
CA ALA A 108 4.61 -17.02 10.24
C ALA A 108 5.95 -17.73 10.38
#